data_bd885e364fea77bba8b49cbe396e995d
#
_entry.id   bd885e364fea77bba8b49cbe396e995d
#
_cell.length_a   1.000
_cell.length_b   1.000
_cell.length_c   1.000
_cell.angle_alpha   90.00
_cell.angle_beta   90.00
_cell.angle_gamma   90.00
#
_symmetry.space_group_name_H-M   'P 1'
#
loop_
_entity.id
_entity.type
_entity.pdbx_description
1 polymer ?
#
loop_
_entity_poly.entity_id
_entity_poly.type
_entity_poly.pdbx_seq_one_letter_code
_entity_poly.pdbx_strand_id
1 'polypeptide(L)'
;MKFISWNVNGLRACEGKGFRDIFKELDADFFCLQETKLQEGQIDLQFPGYESYWDYAEKKGYSGTAIFTRHKPLSVARGLGIDAHDHEGRAVTLEFEQFYLVTAYVPNSQDGLRRLDYRMAWEDDFRAYLKSLDERKPVVVCGDLNVAHQEIDLKNPKSNRRNAGFTDEEREKFSLLLEAGFTDTFRYFYPDKEEIYSWWSYRFKAREKNAGWRIDYFLASNRLQPQLQSAAIHTEIFGSDHCPVEVNIDL
;
A
#
# COMPACT_ATOMS: atom_id res chain seq x y z
N MET A 1 -6.25 -13.79 10.40
CA MET A 1 -6.95 -13.00 9.36
C MET A 1 -6.03 -12.79 8.17
N LYS A 2 -6.56 -12.81 6.96
CA LYS A 2 -5.82 -12.62 5.69
C LYS A 2 -6.05 -11.22 5.14
N PHE A 3 -4.96 -10.52 4.86
CA PHE A 3 -4.95 -9.17 4.32
C PHE A 3 -4.26 -9.15 2.96
N ILE A 4 -4.90 -8.51 1.98
CA ILE A 4 -4.35 -8.29 0.64
C ILE A 4 -4.29 -6.77 0.38
N SER A 5 -3.23 -6.32 -0.25
CA SER A 5 -3.08 -4.95 -0.75
C SER A 5 -2.64 -4.97 -2.20
N TRP A 6 -3.28 -4.16 -3.05
CA TRP A 6 -2.98 -4.09 -4.47
C TRP A 6 -3.18 -2.70 -5.05
N ASN A 7 -2.11 -2.09 -5.55
CA ASN A 7 -2.23 -0.93 -6.43
C ASN A 7 -2.72 -1.42 -7.81
N VAL A 8 -3.94 -1.05 -8.18
CA VAL A 8 -4.61 -1.53 -9.40
C VAL A 8 -4.39 -0.63 -10.61
N ASN A 9 -3.70 0.51 -10.43
CA ASN A 9 -3.39 1.48 -11.50
C ASN A 9 -4.61 1.81 -12.39
N GLY A 10 -5.75 2.01 -11.74
CA GLY A 10 -7.05 2.24 -12.38
C GLY A 10 -7.95 0.99 -12.35
N LEU A 11 -8.89 0.98 -11.41
CA LEU A 11 -9.71 -0.20 -11.11
C LEU A 11 -10.55 -0.66 -12.31
N ARG A 12 -11.10 0.25 -13.13
CA ARG A 12 -11.86 -0.13 -14.34
C ARG A 12 -10.99 -0.89 -15.34
N ALA A 13 -9.74 -0.47 -15.52
CA ALA A 13 -8.81 -1.17 -16.40
C ALA A 13 -8.39 -2.53 -15.84
N CYS A 14 -8.19 -2.62 -14.53
CA CYS A 14 -7.87 -3.86 -13.84
C CYS A 14 -9.05 -4.84 -13.85
N GLU A 15 -10.28 -4.33 -13.72
CA GLU A 15 -11.51 -5.14 -13.82
C GLU A 15 -11.60 -5.85 -15.18
N GLY A 16 -11.35 -5.14 -16.27
CA GLY A 16 -11.27 -5.71 -17.61
C GLY A 16 -10.18 -6.77 -17.81
N LYS A 17 -9.28 -6.93 -16.83
CA LYS A 17 -8.19 -7.91 -16.83
C LYS A 17 -8.36 -9.02 -15.77
N GLY A 18 -9.58 -9.21 -15.26
CA GLY A 18 -9.91 -10.31 -14.36
C GLY A 18 -9.86 -9.97 -12.86
N PHE A 19 -9.91 -8.70 -12.46
CA PHE A 19 -9.89 -8.31 -11.05
C PHE A 19 -10.91 -9.06 -10.19
N ARG A 20 -12.15 -9.27 -10.68
CA ARG A 20 -13.20 -9.95 -9.90
C ARG A 20 -12.85 -11.41 -9.57
N ASP A 21 -12.21 -12.10 -10.50
CA ASP A 21 -11.83 -13.51 -10.30
C ASP A 21 -10.63 -13.59 -9.36
N ILE A 22 -9.63 -12.72 -9.54
CA ILE A 22 -8.47 -12.59 -8.63
C ILE A 22 -8.93 -12.27 -7.21
N PHE A 23 -9.86 -11.32 -7.04
CA PHE A 23 -10.41 -10.95 -5.74
C PHE A 23 -11.04 -12.15 -5.02
N LYS A 24 -11.82 -12.95 -5.75
CA LYS A 24 -12.47 -14.18 -5.21
C LYS A 24 -11.45 -15.27 -4.90
N GLU A 25 -10.45 -15.46 -5.76
CA GLU A 25 -9.42 -16.49 -5.59
C GLU A 25 -8.53 -16.20 -4.38
N LEU A 26 -8.15 -14.94 -4.19
CA LEU A 26 -7.36 -14.52 -3.03
C LEU A 26 -8.13 -14.63 -1.71
N ASP A 27 -9.45 -14.56 -1.72
CA ASP A 27 -10.37 -14.86 -0.60
C ASP A 27 -9.91 -14.28 0.74
N ALA A 28 -9.70 -12.96 0.79
CA ALA A 28 -9.14 -12.26 1.93
C ALA A 28 -10.21 -11.75 2.89
N ASP A 29 -9.90 -11.62 4.18
CA ASP A 29 -10.74 -10.90 5.14
C ASP A 29 -10.77 -9.39 4.84
N PHE A 30 -9.63 -8.85 4.39
CA PHE A 30 -9.42 -7.46 4.01
C PHE A 30 -8.72 -7.36 2.67
N PHE A 31 -9.30 -6.61 1.74
CA PHE A 31 -8.71 -6.36 0.42
C PHE A 31 -8.59 -4.85 0.20
N CYS A 32 -7.37 -4.34 0.22
CA CYS A 32 -7.03 -2.94 0.14
C CYS A 32 -6.58 -2.57 -1.28
N LEU A 33 -7.08 -1.46 -1.81
CA LEU A 33 -6.74 -0.97 -3.14
C LEU A 33 -6.10 0.41 -3.08
N GLN A 34 -5.16 0.66 -3.97
CA GLN A 34 -4.57 1.96 -4.23
C GLN A 34 -4.67 2.28 -5.73
N GLU A 35 -4.61 3.55 -6.07
CA GLU A 35 -4.80 4.07 -7.43
C GLU A 35 -6.09 3.55 -8.10
N THR A 36 -7.22 3.63 -7.41
CA THR A 36 -8.51 3.23 -7.99
C THR A 36 -8.89 4.10 -9.17
N LYS A 37 -8.46 5.39 -9.18
CA LYS A 37 -8.70 6.41 -10.23
C LYS A 37 -10.19 6.60 -10.54
N LEU A 38 -11.03 6.44 -9.53
CA LEU A 38 -12.48 6.53 -9.61
C LEU A 38 -13.03 7.76 -8.91
N GLN A 39 -14.26 8.08 -9.28
CA GLN A 39 -15.17 8.93 -8.52
C GLN A 39 -16.36 8.08 -8.07
N GLU A 40 -17.09 8.54 -7.07
CA GLU A 40 -18.28 7.86 -6.59
C GLU A 40 -19.26 7.54 -7.72
N GLY A 41 -19.82 6.32 -7.72
CA GLY A 41 -20.77 5.86 -8.71
C GLY A 41 -20.22 5.50 -10.09
N GLN A 42 -18.90 5.54 -10.31
CA GLN A 42 -18.30 5.20 -11.62
C GLN A 42 -18.12 3.69 -11.86
N ILE A 43 -18.26 2.87 -10.83
CA ILE A 43 -18.22 1.40 -10.93
C ILE A 43 -19.24 0.82 -9.97
N ASP A 44 -19.91 -0.23 -10.40
CA ASP A 44 -20.69 -1.10 -9.52
C ASP A 44 -19.86 -2.35 -9.22
N LEU A 45 -19.16 -2.31 -8.11
CA LEU A 45 -18.27 -3.38 -7.66
C LEU A 45 -18.71 -3.85 -6.27
N GLN A 46 -19.54 -4.88 -6.28
CA GLN A 46 -20.04 -5.51 -5.06
C GLN A 46 -19.55 -6.95 -5.00
N PHE A 47 -19.16 -7.38 -3.81
CA PHE A 47 -18.80 -8.76 -3.50
C PHE A 47 -19.66 -9.26 -2.34
N PRO A 48 -20.34 -10.40 -2.47
CA PRO A 48 -21.16 -10.96 -1.39
C PRO A 48 -20.36 -11.13 -0.10
N GLY A 49 -20.89 -10.62 1.00
CA GLY A 49 -20.25 -10.69 2.32
C GLY A 49 -19.17 -9.63 2.59
N TYR A 50 -18.95 -8.70 1.67
CA TYR A 50 -18.04 -7.58 1.88
C TYR A 50 -18.77 -6.24 1.93
N GLU A 51 -18.35 -5.39 2.83
CA GLU A 51 -18.57 -3.95 2.78
C GLU A 51 -17.34 -3.25 2.17
N SER A 52 -17.51 -2.07 1.57
CA SER A 52 -16.40 -1.33 0.97
C SER A 52 -16.40 0.13 1.42
N TYR A 53 -15.21 0.64 1.68
CA TYR A 53 -14.95 2.00 2.15
C TYR A 53 -13.95 2.66 1.22
N TRP A 54 -14.31 3.84 0.69
CA TRP A 54 -13.59 4.52 -0.38
C TRP A 54 -13.16 5.92 0.04
N ASP A 55 -12.00 6.32 -0.44
CA ASP A 55 -11.53 7.70 -0.45
C ASP A 55 -11.15 8.10 -1.88
N TYR A 56 -11.80 9.14 -2.39
CA TYR A 56 -11.66 9.60 -3.77
C TYR A 56 -10.87 10.90 -3.82
N ALA A 57 -9.98 11.03 -4.81
CA ALA A 57 -9.36 12.32 -5.08
C ALA A 57 -10.39 13.31 -5.66
N GLU A 58 -10.28 14.59 -5.34
CA GLU A 58 -11.06 15.64 -6.00
C GLU A 58 -10.76 15.70 -7.50
N LYS A 59 -9.51 15.47 -7.86
CA LYS A 59 -9.09 15.38 -9.25
C LYS A 59 -9.54 14.05 -9.87
N LYS A 60 -10.41 14.13 -10.89
CA LYS A 60 -10.93 12.96 -11.61
C LYS A 60 -9.82 12.13 -12.26
N GLY A 61 -9.94 10.80 -12.16
CA GLY A 61 -9.01 9.86 -12.78
C GLY A 61 -7.62 9.83 -12.14
N TYR A 62 -7.52 10.23 -10.88
CA TYR A 62 -6.27 10.34 -10.15
C TYR A 62 -6.36 9.67 -8.77
N SER A 63 -5.26 9.05 -8.29
CA SER A 63 -5.17 8.47 -6.95
C SER A 63 -6.38 7.62 -6.54
N GLY A 64 -6.87 7.76 -5.32
CA GLY A 64 -8.02 7.02 -4.77
C GLY A 64 -7.61 5.72 -4.11
N THR A 65 -8.18 5.46 -2.93
CA THR A 65 -7.94 4.25 -2.14
C THR A 65 -9.26 3.61 -1.73
N ALA A 66 -9.25 2.30 -1.45
CA ALA A 66 -10.42 1.60 -0.95
C ALA A 66 -10.04 0.42 -0.08
N ILE A 67 -10.94 0.03 0.82
CA ILE A 67 -10.87 -1.21 1.60
C ILE A 67 -12.18 -1.98 1.42
N PHE A 68 -12.10 -3.23 1.02
CA PHE A 68 -13.18 -4.21 1.10
C PHE A 68 -12.93 -5.08 2.34
N THR A 69 -13.97 -5.33 3.13
CA THR A 69 -13.84 -6.11 4.35
C THR A 69 -15.08 -6.95 4.64
N ARG A 70 -14.87 -8.14 5.21
CA ARG A 70 -15.93 -8.99 5.77
C ARG A 70 -16.31 -8.61 7.19
N HIS A 71 -15.53 -7.75 7.81
CA HIS A 71 -15.70 -7.36 9.22
C HIS A 71 -16.21 -5.92 9.30
N LYS A 72 -17.25 -5.69 10.11
CA LYS A 72 -17.80 -4.35 10.28
C LYS A 72 -16.87 -3.51 11.18
N PRO A 73 -16.35 -2.38 10.72
CA PRO A 73 -15.52 -1.50 11.54
C PRO A 73 -16.35 -0.73 12.55
N LEU A 74 -15.72 -0.33 13.65
CA LEU A 74 -16.29 0.58 14.67
C LEU A 74 -16.35 2.01 14.13
N SER A 75 -15.33 2.42 13.39
CA SER A 75 -15.26 3.75 12.78
C SER A 75 -14.46 3.72 11.47
N VAL A 76 -14.68 4.74 10.65
CA VAL A 76 -14.03 4.96 9.35
C VAL A 76 -13.51 6.38 9.29
N ALA A 77 -12.22 6.55 8.97
CA ALA A 77 -11.62 7.83 8.66
C ALA A 77 -11.06 7.84 7.23
N ARG A 78 -11.09 9.01 6.60
CA ARG A 78 -10.51 9.27 5.28
C ARG A 78 -9.47 10.35 5.39
N GLY A 79 -8.36 10.21 4.66
CA GLY A 79 -7.23 11.11 4.78
C GLY A 79 -6.48 10.95 6.11
N LEU A 80 -5.70 11.96 6.44
CA LEU A 80 -4.90 12.06 7.68
C LEU A 80 -5.50 13.04 8.70
N GLY A 81 -6.61 13.71 8.36
CA GLY A 81 -7.17 14.82 9.12
C GLY A 81 -6.39 16.14 8.93
N ILE A 82 -5.66 16.27 7.82
CA ILE A 82 -4.82 17.41 7.48
C ILE A 82 -5.23 17.92 6.09
N ASP A 83 -5.82 19.12 6.04
CA ASP A 83 -6.37 19.71 4.82
C ASP A 83 -5.37 19.69 3.64
N ALA A 84 -4.09 19.98 3.88
CA ALA A 84 -3.05 19.96 2.86
C ALA A 84 -2.84 18.58 2.18
N HIS A 85 -3.35 17.49 2.77
CA HIS A 85 -3.13 16.10 2.33
C HIS A 85 -4.41 15.39 1.89
N ASP A 86 -5.58 15.85 2.32
CA ASP A 86 -6.82 15.07 2.26
C ASP A 86 -7.64 15.27 0.97
N HIS A 87 -7.09 16.00 -0.03
CA HIS A 87 -7.76 16.22 -1.32
C HIS A 87 -7.42 15.17 -2.40
N GLU A 88 -6.46 14.29 -2.13
CA GLU A 88 -5.97 13.35 -3.15
C GLU A 88 -6.45 11.89 -2.93
N GLY A 89 -7.33 11.61 -1.94
CA GLY A 89 -7.88 10.27 -1.72
C GLY A 89 -6.83 9.22 -1.44
N ARG A 90 -5.89 9.52 -0.50
CA ARG A 90 -4.68 8.73 -0.30
C ARG A 90 -4.72 7.75 0.86
N ALA A 91 -5.69 7.88 1.76
CA ALA A 91 -5.73 7.00 2.92
C ALA A 91 -7.15 6.71 3.39
N VAL A 92 -7.41 5.44 3.71
CA VAL A 92 -8.60 5.00 4.44
C VAL A 92 -8.15 4.26 5.69
N THR A 93 -8.71 4.63 6.83
CA THR A 93 -8.49 3.98 8.11
C THR A 93 -9.78 3.36 8.61
N LEU A 94 -9.74 2.07 8.92
CA LEU A 94 -10.82 1.34 9.59
C LEU A 94 -10.39 1.00 11.02
N GLU A 95 -11.25 1.29 11.99
CA GLU A 95 -11.06 0.91 13.38
C GLU A 95 -11.81 -0.38 13.70
N PHE A 96 -11.14 -1.34 14.30
CA PHE A 96 -11.73 -2.57 14.85
C PHE A 96 -11.51 -2.63 16.37
N GLU A 97 -12.09 -3.62 17.03
CA GLU A 97 -11.95 -3.78 18.49
C GLU A 97 -10.47 -3.88 18.90
N GLN A 98 -9.67 -4.65 18.16
CA GLN A 98 -8.32 -5.03 18.54
C GLN A 98 -7.22 -4.25 17.79
N PHE A 99 -7.53 -3.63 16.64
CA PHE A 99 -6.54 -2.99 15.76
C PHE A 99 -7.14 -1.91 14.87
N TYR A 100 -6.26 -1.12 14.25
CA TYR A 100 -6.57 -0.27 13.11
C TYR A 100 -6.01 -0.90 11.83
N LEU A 101 -6.78 -0.83 10.72
CA LEU A 101 -6.29 -1.08 9.37
C LEU A 101 -6.21 0.23 8.61
N VAL A 102 -5.02 0.54 8.08
CA VAL A 102 -4.77 1.73 7.26
C VAL A 102 -4.29 1.28 5.88
N THR A 103 -5.02 1.66 4.82
CA THR A 103 -4.46 1.59 3.47
C THR A 103 -3.98 2.97 3.04
N ALA A 104 -2.82 3.04 2.41
CA ALA A 104 -2.23 4.30 1.98
C ALA A 104 -1.65 4.21 0.56
N TYR A 105 -1.77 5.31 -0.17
CA TYR A 105 -1.07 5.56 -1.42
C TYR A 105 -0.18 6.80 -1.25
N VAL A 106 1.09 6.56 -0.91
CA VAL A 106 2.07 7.61 -0.63
C VAL A 106 2.35 8.42 -1.90
N PRO A 107 2.41 9.76 -1.82
CA PRO A 107 2.70 10.59 -2.99
C PRO A 107 4.01 10.19 -3.67
N ASN A 108 3.99 10.00 -4.99
CA ASN A 108 5.21 9.82 -5.77
C ASN A 108 5.95 11.16 -5.94
N SER A 109 7.27 11.17 -5.78
CA SER A 109 8.10 12.38 -5.94
C SER A 109 8.17 12.89 -7.39
N GLN A 110 7.75 12.08 -8.36
CA GLN A 110 7.68 12.36 -9.80
C GLN A 110 9.04 12.59 -10.47
N ASP A 111 9.03 12.62 -11.81
CA ASP A 111 10.21 12.92 -12.59
C ASP A 111 10.85 14.26 -12.21
N GLY A 112 12.15 14.28 -12.04
CA GLY A 112 12.89 15.45 -11.60
C GLY A 112 12.63 15.82 -10.13
N LEU A 113 12.03 14.90 -9.35
CA LEU A 113 11.76 15.06 -7.92
C LEU A 113 10.89 16.30 -7.59
N ARG A 114 9.99 16.69 -8.50
CA ARG A 114 9.18 17.91 -8.40
C ARG A 114 8.26 17.96 -7.20
N ARG A 115 7.91 16.80 -6.64
CA ARG A 115 7.05 16.68 -5.46
C ARG A 115 7.79 16.13 -4.24
N LEU A 116 9.13 16.09 -4.27
CA LEU A 116 9.90 15.52 -3.15
C LEU A 116 9.61 16.25 -1.83
N ASP A 117 9.64 17.58 -1.81
CA ASP A 117 9.40 18.36 -0.60
C ASP A 117 7.98 18.11 -0.03
N TYR A 118 6.97 18.06 -0.89
CA TYR A 118 5.60 17.72 -0.48
C TYR A 118 5.52 16.30 0.08
N ARG A 119 6.17 15.36 -0.58
CA ARG A 119 6.22 13.97 -0.11
C ARG A 119 6.90 13.86 1.25
N MET A 120 8.00 14.56 1.47
CA MET A 120 8.69 14.55 2.77
C MET A 120 7.78 15.05 3.90
N ALA A 121 7.04 16.13 3.68
CA ALA A 121 6.05 16.62 4.63
C ALA A 121 4.93 15.61 4.86
N TRP A 122 4.38 15.04 3.78
CA TRP A 122 3.32 14.04 3.85
C TRP A 122 3.76 12.80 4.66
N GLU A 123 4.99 12.31 4.46
CA GLU A 123 5.51 11.15 5.20
C GLU A 123 5.74 11.44 6.68
N ASP A 124 6.15 12.65 7.05
CA ASP A 124 6.27 13.05 8.47
C ASP A 124 4.90 13.07 9.15
N ASP A 125 3.90 13.64 8.49
CA ASP A 125 2.53 13.70 9.00
C ASP A 125 1.89 12.31 9.04
N PHE A 126 2.12 11.48 8.03
CA PHE A 126 1.65 10.08 8.00
C PHE A 126 2.26 9.26 9.14
N ARG A 127 3.57 9.40 9.39
CA ARG A 127 4.22 8.74 10.52
C ARG A 127 3.62 9.19 11.85
N ALA A 128 3.40 10.50 12.03
CA ALA A 128 2.77 11.03 13.23
C ALA A 128 1.34 10.51 13.40
N TYR A 129 0.56 10.45 12.31
CA TYR A 129 -0.78 9.87 12.30
C TYR A 129 -0.78 8.41 12.73
N LEU A 130 0.07 7.57 12.14
CA LEU A 130 0.17 6.15 12.48
C LEU A 130 0.59 5.94 13.95
N LYS A 131 1.52 6.76 14.46
CA LYS A 131 1.90 6.72 15.87
C LYS A 131 0.73 7.03 16.80
N SER A 132 -0.06 8.04 16.47
CA SER A 132 -1.24 8.42 17.27
C SER A 132 -2.30 7.30 17.34
N LEU A 133 -2.43 6.53 16.26
CA LEU A 133 -3.29 5.33 16.24
C LEU A 133 -2.67 4.22 17.09
N ASP A 134 -1.36 3.97 16.93
CA ASP A 134 -0.66 2.90 17.63
C ASP A 134 -0.60 3.12 19.16
N GLU A 135 -0.65 4.33 19.65
CA GLU A 135 -0.81 4.63 21.08
C GLU A 135 -2.11 4.09 21.66
N ARG A 136 -3.14 3.91 20.84
CA ARG A 136 -4.46 3.44 21.24
C ARG A 136 -4.63 1.94 21.03
N LYS A 137 -4.37 1.47 19.81
CA LYS A 137 -4.48 0.05 19.39
C LYS A 137 -3.38 -0.26 18.37
N PRO A 138 -2.97 -1.52 18.22
CA PRO A 138 -2.06 -1.94 17.16
C PRO A 138 -2.55 -1.51 15.78
N VAL A 139 -1.64 -1.21 14.88
CA VAL A 139 -1.94 -0.78 13.51
C VAL A 139 -1.38 -1.77 12.50
N VAL A 140 -2.20 -2.16 11.55
CA VAL A 140 -1.77 -2.82 10.30
C VAL A 140 -1.84 -1.78 9.19
N VAL A 141 -0.74 -1.52 8.53
CA VAL A 141 -0.63 -0.53 7.44
C VAL A 141 -0.30 -1.26 6.17
N CYS A 142 -0.96 -0.91 5.07
CA CYS A 142 -0.62 -1.45 3.77
C CYS A 142 -0.71 -0.39 2.67
N GLY A 143 -0.12 -0.70 1.55
CA GLY A 143 -0.30 0.06 0.32
C GLY A 143 0.97 0.23 -0.48
N ASP A 144 0.83 1.05 -1.53
CA ASP A 144 1.94 1.52 -2.32
C ASP A 144 2.60 2.71 -1.59
N LEU A 145 3.74 2.43 -0.96
CA LEU A 145 4.51 3.44 -0.23
C LEU A 145 5.50 4.20 -1.14
N ASN A 146 5.50 3.88 -2.44
CA ASN A 146 6.31 4.56 -3.46
C ASN A 146 7.80 4.69 -3.11
N VAL A 147 8.36 3.71 -2.38
CA VAL A 147 9.78 3.66 -2.01
C VAL A 147 10.29 2.23 -1.96
N ALA A 148 11.42 1.96 -2.61
CA ALA A 148 12.23 0.78 -2.33
C ALA A 148 13.17 1.11 -1.16
N HIS A 149 13.04 0.42 -0.03
CA HIS A 149 13.74 0.81 1.20
C HIS A 149 15.25 0.57 1.10
N GLN A 150 15.63 -0.65 0.73
CA GLN A 150 17.05 -1.06 0.67
C GLN A 150 17.47 -1.40 -0.77
N GLU A 151 18.77 -1.55 -1.01
CA GLU A 151 19.30 -1.95 -2.31
C GLU A 151 18.76 -3.31 -2.80
N ILE A 152 18.41 -4.20 -1.89
CA ILE A 152 17.79 -5.50 -2.17
C ILE A 152 16.35 -5.36 -2.70
N ASP A 153 15.71 -4.21 -2.50
CA ASP A 153 14.30 -3.98 -2.84
C ASP A 153 14.07 -3.48 -4.27
N LEU A 154 15.14 -3.34 -5.06
CA LEU A 154 14.99 -2.99 -6.48
C LEU A 154 16.11 -3.56 -7.34
N LYS A 155 15.79 -3.73 -8.62
CA LYS A 155 16.81 -4.04 -9.63
C LYS A 155 17.62 -2.78 -9.97
N ASN A 156 18.94 -2.92 -10.11
CA ASN A 156 19.85 -1.84 -10.48
C ASN A 156 19.88 -0.64 -9.51
N PRO A 157 20.13 -0.83 -8.20
CA PRO A 157 20.07 0.24 -7.22
C PRO A 157 21.02 1.41 -7.52
N LYS A 158 22.24 1.12 -8.01
CA LYS A 158 23.25 2.14 -8.30
C LYS A 158 22.78 3.18 -9.32
N SER A 159 22.06 2.77 -10.36
CA SER A 159 21.56 3.69 -11.41
C SER A 159 20.28 4.40 -11.00
N ASN A 160 19.62 3.98 -9.93
CA ASN A 160 18.34 4.52 -9.48
C ASN A 160 18.42 5.41 -8.23
N ARG A 161 19.61 5.60 -7.63
CA ARG A 161 19.79 6.27 -6.34
C ARG A 161 19.19 7.68 -6.24
N ARG A 162 19.02 8.38 -7.38
CA ARG A 162 18.43 9.73 -7.44
C ARG A 162 17.10 9.76 -8.19
N ASN A 163 16.49 8.62 -8.43
CA ASN A 163 15.17 8.51 -9.02
C ASN A 163 14.08 8.50 -7.94
N ALA A 164 12.90 9.00 -8.29
CA ALA A 164 11.73 8.94 -7.42
C ALA A 164 11.47 7.49 -6.97
N GLY A 165 11.26 7.30 -5.68
CA GLY A 165 11.11 5.99 -5.03
C GLY A 165 12.41 5.36 -4.55
N PHE A 166 13.59 5.98 -4.80
CA PHE A 166 14.88 5.49 -4.29
C PHE A 166 15.88 6.62 -3.98
N THR A 167 15.40 7.79 -3.65
CA THR A 167 16.26 8.85 -3.10
C THR A 167 16.66 8.53 -1.66
N ASP A 168 17.77 9.10 -1.20
CA ASP A 168 18.22 8.92 0.18
C ASP A 168 17.17 9.47 1.16
N GLU A 169 16.51 10.58 0.80
CA GLU A 169 15.45 11.23 1.59
C GLU A 169 14.22 10.34 1.76
N GLU A 170 13.73 9.71 0.69
CA GLU A 170 12.58 8.80 0.73
C GLU A 170 12.88 7.55 1.56
N ARG A 171 14.06 6.98 1.38
CA ARG A 171 14.53 5.80 2.14
C ARG A 171 14.70 6.11 3.63
N GLU A 172 15.21 7.30 3.96
CA GLU A 172 15.33 7.77 5.35
C GLU A 172 13.94 7.88 6.01
N LYS A 173 12.95 8.47 5.32
CA LYS A 173 11.59 8.56 5.86
C LYS A 173 10.98 7.18 6.13
N PHE A 174 11.23 6.22 5.26
CA PHE A 174 10.78 4.84 5.50
C PHE A 174 11.52 4.20 6.71
N SER A 175 12.82 4.44 6.85
CA SER A 175 13.57 3.99 8.04
C SER A 175 13.00 4.59 9.33
N LEU A 176 12.72 5.90 9.34
CA LEU A 176 12.10 6.59 10.47
C LEU A 176 10.68 6.05 10.78
N LEU A 177 9.93 5.61 9.75
CA LEU A 177 8.64 4.97 9.96
C LEU A 177 8.80 3.61 10.67
N LEU A 178 9.76 2.80 10.27
CA LEU A 178 10.05 1.53 10.97
C LEU A 178 10.53 1.77 12.41
N GLU A 179 11.42 2.73 12.61
CA GLU A 179 11.93 3.13 13.93
C GLU A 179 10.83 3.68 14.86
N ALA A 180 9.74 4.21 14.28
CA ALA A 180 8.58 4.67 15.03
C ALA A 180 7.75 3.54 15.65
N GLY A 181 8.11 2.28 15.43
CA GLY A 181 7.48 1.11 16.05
C GLY A 181 6.78 0.17 15.07
N PHE A 182 7.17 0.17 13.80
CA PHE A 182 6.57 -0.67 12.77
C PHE A 182 7.57 -1.67 12.19
N THR A 183 7.05 -2.84 11.81
CA THR A 183 7.79 -3.94 11.19
C THR A 183 7.37 -4.09 9.74
N ASP A 184 8.34 -4.13 8.81
CA ASP A 184 8.12 -4.62 7.44
C ASP A 184 7.88 -6.13 7.49
N THR A 185 6.64 -6.53 7.28
CA THR A 185 6.23 -7.93 7.49
C THR A 185 6.89 -8.89 6.49
N PHE A 186 7.15 -8.45 5.26
CA PHE A 186 7.85 -9.29 4.29
C PHE A 186 9.32 -9.49 4.69
N ARG A 187 10.04 -8.44 5.07
CA ARG A 187 11.43 -8.54 5.53
C ARG A 187 11.58 -9.23 6.88
N TYR A 188 10.53 -9.23 7.71
CA TYR A 188 10.49 -10.03 8.94
C TYR A 188 10.62 -11.53 8.66
N PHE A 189 9.89 -12.05 7.64
CA PHE A 189 9.97 -13.46 7.26
C PHE A 189 11.12 -13.78 6.29
N TYR A 190 11.48 -12.82 5.45
CA TYR A 190 12.43 -13.01 4.34
C TYR A 190 13.46 -11.88 4.29
N PRO A 191 14.35 -11.77 5.33
CA PRO A 191 15.27 -10.64 5.45
C PRO A 191 16.22 -10.52 4.25
N ASP A 192 16.67 -11.64 3.71
CA ASP A 192 17.71 -11.69 2.67
C ASP A 192 17.19 -12.16 1.30
N LYS A 193 15.86 -12.27 1.12
CA LYS A 193 15.30 -12.75 -0.15
C LYS A 193 15.41 -11.70 -1.24
N GLU A 194 16.26 -11.98 -2.21
CA GLU A 194 16.52 -11.11 -3.38
C GLU A 194 15.52 -11.32 -4.51
N GLU A 195 15.49 -10.37 -5.44
CA GLU A 195 14.75 -10.43 -6.71
C GLU A 195 13.24 -10.66 -6.57
N ILE A 196 12.65 -10.29 -5.45
CA ILE A 196 11.21 -10.28 -5.22
C ILE A 196 10.74 -8.82 -5.20
N TYR A 197 9.90 -8.48 -6.17
CA TYR A 197 9.40 -7.13 -6.39
C TYR A 197 7.88 -7.12 -6.47
N SER A 198 7.27 -5.96 -6.30
CA SER A 198 5.83 -5.77 -6.36
C SER A 198 5.39 -4.90 -7.53
N TRP A 199 6.31 -4.15 -8.14
CA TRP A 199 6.05 -3.24 -9.26
C TRP A 199 7.08 -3.37 -10.37
N TRP A 200 6.63 -3.23 -11.64
CA TRP A 200 7.47 -3.22 -12.85
C TRP A 200 6.94 -2.19 -13.84
N SER A 201 7.81 -1.33 -14.33
CA SER A 201 7.43 -0.40 -15.39
C SER A 201 6.86 -1.15 -16.61
N TYR A 202 5.83 -0.60 -17.24
CA TYR A 202 5.34 -1.11 -18.53
C TYR A 202 6.38 -0.99 -19.66
N ARG A 203 7.43 -0.19 -19.47
CA ARG A 203 8.45 0.05 -20.49
C ARG A 203 9.48 -1.08 -20.48
N PHE A 204 10.07 -1.33 -21.65
CA PHE A 204 11.24 -2.20 -21.86
C PHE A 204 11.04 -3.66 -21.42
N LYS A 205 9.79 -4.15 -21.34
CA LYS A 205 9.47 -5.51 -20.87
C LYS A 205 10.05 -5.77 -19.46
N ALA A 206 9.93 -4.78 -18.58
CA ALA A 206 10.56 -4.82 -17.26
C ALA A 206 10.11 -6.03 -16.43
N ARG A 207 8.82 -6.40 -16.48
CA ARG A 207 8.29 -7.55 -15.73
C ARG A 207 8.82 -8.88 -16.26
N GLU A 208 8.93 -9.06 -17.59
CA GLU A 208 9.52 -10.25 -18.21
C GLU A 208 11.00 -10.45 -17.80
N LYS A 209 11.74 -9.34 -17.62
CA LYS A 209 13.15 -9.33 -17.20
C LYS A 209 13.34 -9.29 -15.69
N ASN A 210 12.28 -9.29 -14.94
CA ASN A 210 12.26 -9.05 -13.50
C ASN A 210 13.04 -7.79 -13.09
N ALA A 211 12.96 -6.70 -13.87
CA ALA A 211 13.54 -5.42 -13.55
C ALA A 211 12.53 -4.58 -12.74
N GLY A 212 12.27 -5.03 -11.53
CA GLY A 212 11.21 -4.52 -10.66
C GLY A 212 11.71 -3.80 -9.41
N TRP A 213 10.75 -3.30 -8.65
CA TRP A 213 10.91 -2.63 -7.37
C TRP A 213 9.90 -3.18 -6.38
N ARG A 214 10.28 -3.36 -5.13
CA ARG A 214 9.37 -3.66 -4.02
C ARG A 214 8.99 -2.33 -3.36
N ILE A 215 7.81 -1.84 -3.68
CA ILE A 215 7.28 -0.55 -3.22
C ILE A 215 5.90 -0.67 -2.56
N ASP A 216 5.29 -1.86 -2.62
CA ASP A 216 4.06 -2.20 -1.93
C ASP A 216 4.38 -3.01 -0.66
N TYR A 217 3.77 -2.62 0.45
CA TYR A 217 4.13 -3.15 1.76
C TYR A 217 2.91 -3.52 2.59
N PHE A 218 3.13 -4.45 3.52
CA PHE A 218 2.43 -4.50 4.79
C PHE A 218 3.41 -4.17 5.92
N LEU A 219 3.06 -3.17 6.72
CA LEU A 219 3.72 -2.86 7.97
C LEU A 219 2.77 -3.17 9.12
N ALA A 220 3.29 -3.67 10.21
CA ALA A 220 2.52 -3.94 11.41
C ALA A 220 3.20 -3.33 12.64
N SER A 221 2.42 -2.84 13.60
CA SER A 221 2.95 -2.43 14.91
C SER A 221 3.85 -3.52 15.48
N ASN A 222 5.01 -3.18 16.03
CA ASN A 222 5.97 -4.15 16.54
C ASN A 222 5.37 -5.11 17.57
N ARG A 223 4.37 -4.69 18.32
CA ARG A 223 3.65 -5.54 19.28
C ARG A 223 2.79 -6.63 18.61
N LEU A 224 2.55 -6.56 17.29
CA LEU A 224 1.90 -7.62 16.51
C LEU A 224 2.88 -8.66 15.95
N GLN A 225 4.20 -8.49 16.12
CA GLN A 225 5.17 -9.48 15.61
C GLN A 225 4.87 -10.92 16.04
N PRO A 226 4.48 -11.20 17.31
CA PRO A 226 4.14 -12.57 17.72
C PRO A 226 2.92 -13.16 17.02
N GLN A 227 2.02 -12.33 16.48
CA GLN A 227 0.82 -12.73 15.77
C GLN A 227 1.03 -12.86 14.24
N LEU A 228 2.18 -12.42 13.70
CA LEU A 228 2.49 -12.57 12.27
C LEU A 228 2.65 -14.06 11.92
N GLN A 229 1.93 -14.52 10.90
CA GLN A 229 1.94 -15.93 10.47
C GLN A 229 2.69 -16.12 9.17
N SER A 230 2.48 -15.24 8.19
CA SER A 230 3.15 -15.30 6.89
C SER A 230 3.04 -13.97 6.16
N ALA A 231 3.92 -13.77 5.17
CA ALA A 231 3.83 -12.68 4.20
C ALA A 231 4.13 -13.22 2.80
N ALA A 232 3.49 -12.66 1.77
CA ALA A 232 3.73 -13.03 0.38
C ALA A 232 3.66 -11.82 -0.57
N ILE A 233 4.29 -11.98 -1.72
CA ILE A 233 4.19 -11.08 -2.87
C ILE A 233 3.81 -11.95 -4.08
N HIS A 234 2.62 -11.73 -4.63
CA HIS A 234 2.02 -12.57 -5.67
C HIS A 234 2.50 -12.15 -7.06
N THR A 235 3.77 -12.36 -7.36
CA THR A 235 4.42 -11.93 -8.60
C THR A 235 3.80 -12.54 -9.87
N GLU A 236 3.10 -13.66 -9.74
CA GLU A 236 2.39 -14.39 -10.79
C GLU A 236 1.04 -13.75 -11.16
N ILE A 237 0.48 -12.87 -10.33
CA ILE A 237 -0.80 -12.22 -10.59
C ILE A 237 -0.59 -10.98 -11.45
N PHE A 238 -1.32 -10.92 -12.56
CA PHE A 238 -1.32 -9.84 -13.53
C PHE A 238 -2.61 -9.01 -13.43
N GLY A 239 -2.70 -7.90 -14.16
CA GLY A 239 -3.86 -7.01 -14.18
C GLY A 239 -3.47 -5.55 -13.98
N SER A 240 -2.38 -5.30 -13.25
CA SER A 240 -1.74 -4.01 -13.02
C SER A 240 -0.24 -4.11 -13.32
N ASP A 241 0.48 -2.99 -13.29
CA ASP A 241 1.94 -2.93 -13.23
C ASP A 241 2.48 -3.26 -11.83
N HIS A 242 1.60 -3.30 -10.82
CA HIS A 242 1.86 -3.91 -9.52
C HIS A 242 1.26 -5.31 -9.44
N CYS A 243 1.76 -6.13 -8.52
CA CYS A 243 1.10 -7.35 -8.08
C CYS A 243 0.58 -7.21 -6.64
N PRO A 244 -0.40 -8.04 -6.22
CA PRO A 244 -0.88 -8.04 -4.85
C PRO A 244 0.22 -8.43 -3.86
N VAL A 245 0.19 -7.84 -2.67
CA VAL A 245 0.97 -8.27 -1.50
C VAL A 245 0.03 -8.76 -0.41
N GLU A 246 0.51 -9.69 0.41
CA GLU A 246 -0.29 -10.39 1.42
C GLU A 246 0.42 -10.42 2.77
N VAL A 247 -0.36 -10.34 3.84
CA VAL A 247 0.06 -10.73 5.19
C VAL A 247 -1.06 -11.53 5.87
N ASN A 248 -0.69 -12.55 6.62
CA ASN A 248 -1.59 -13.28 7.52
C ASN A 248 -1.21 -12.97 8.96
N ILE A 249 -2.20 -12.53 9.76
CA ILE A 249 -2.03 -12.13 11.16
C ILE A 249 -3.11 -12.81 11.99
N ASP A 250 -2.74 -13.34 13.14
CA ASP A 250 -3.68 -13.93 14.12
C ASP A 250 -4.21 -12.82 15.05
N LEU A 251 -5.40 -12.26 14.71
CA LEU A 251 -6.06 -11.15 15.38
C LEU A 251 -7.45 -11.53 15.85
#